data_ea94061866e2d6db908b64cf2ef6f607
#
_entry.id   ea94061866e2d6db908b64cf2ef6f607
#
_cell.length_a   1.000
_cell.length_b   1.000
_cell.length_c   1.000
_cell.angle_alpha   90.00
_cell.angle_beta   90.00
_cell.angle_gamma   90.00
#
_symmetry.space_group_name_H-M   'P 1'
#
loop_
_entity.id
_entity.type
_entity.pdbx_description
1 polymer ?
#
loop_
_entity_poly.entity_id
_entity_poly.type
_entity_poly.pdbx_seq_one_letter_code
_entity_poly.pdbx_strand_id
1 'polypeptide(L)'
;MKDFTIPEINEKILQGEELTSEEVQLIFWDYDSVAEENGEHHRWWYPVYKVFQVGEKYFQVWGMIGLTECQESEFEPQVAIEVEQREKVITEWVSVNV
;
A
#
# COMPACT_ATOMS: atom_id res chain seq x y z
N MET A 1 -16.28 -7.74 -17.91
CA MET A 1 -15.44 -7.51 -16.73
C MET A 1 -14.26 -8.46 -16.74
N LYS A 2 -13.08 -7.92 -16.67
CA LYS A 2 -11.89 -8.76 -16.72
C LYS A 2 -11.57 -9.27 -15.33
N ASP A 3 -11.61 -10.59 -15.16
CA ASP A 3 -11.28 -11.20 -13.87
C ASP A 3 -9.77 -11.29 -13.75
N PHE A 4 -9.21 -10.55 -12.81
CA PHE A 4 -7.80 -10.63 -12.49
C PHE A 4 -7.58 -11.76 -11.49
N THR A 5 -6.60 -12.62 -11.75
CA THR A 5 -6.24 -13.64 -10.79
C THR A 5 -5.05 -13.15 -9.96
N ILE A 6 -5.02 -13.55 -8.69
CA ILE A 6 -3.91 -13.22 -7.80
C ILE A 6 -2.56 -13.65 -8.39
N PRO A 7 -2.40 -14.86 -8.95
CA PRO A 7 -1.15 -15.27 -9.57
C PRO A 7 -0.68 -14.37 -10.71
N GLU A 8 -1.60 -13.87 -11.54
CA GLU A 8 -1.25 -12.96 -12.63
C GLU A 8 -0.73 -11.63 -12.11
N ILE A 9 -1.39 -11.08 -11.10
CA ILE A 9 -0.98 -9.83 -10.47
C ILE A 9 0.38 -10.01 -9.80
N ASN A 10 0.59 -11.09 -9.09
CA ASN A 10 1.87 -11.40 -8.45
C ASN A 10 3.01 -11.46 -9.47
N GLU A 11 2.78 -12.08 -10.61
CA GLU A 11 3.78 -12.14 -11.68
C GLU A 11 4.14 -10.76 -12.19
N LYS A 12 3.15 -9.91 -12.43
CA LYS A 12 3.38 -8.52 -12.84
C LYS A 12 4.20 -7.75 -11.82
N ILE A 13 3.89 -7.92 -10.54
CA ILE A 13 4.60 -7.28 -9.44
C ILE A 13 6.07 -7.71 -9.42
N LEU A 14 6.33 -9.00 -9.53
CA LEU A 14 7.68 -9.55 -9.50
C LEU A 14 8.52 -9.11 -10.71
N GLN A 15 7.87 -8.85 -11.85
CA GLN A 15 8.53 -8.37 -13.05
C GLN A 15 8.71 -6.86 -13.08
N GLY A 16 8.16 -6.14 -12.12
CA GLY A 16 8.24 -4.69 -12.06
C GLY A 16 7.35 -3.99 -13.07
N GLU A 17 6.27 -4.63 -13.50
CA GLU A 17 5.33 -4.05 -14.45
C GLU A 17 4.34 -3.11 -13.76
N GLU A 18 3.87 -2.12 -14.50
CA GLU A 18 2.85 -1.21 -14.01
C GLU A 18 1.52 -1.94 -13.81
N LEU A 19 0.92 -1.73 -12.64
CA LEU A 19 -0.40 -2.26 -12.31
C LEU A 19 -1.47 -1.26 -12.72
N THR A 20 -2.59 -1.77 -13.24
CA THR A 20 -3.75 -0.91 -13.54
C THR A 20 -4.45 -0.50 -12.25
N SER A 21 -5.29 0.53 -12.33
CA SER A 21 -6.08 0.96 -11.17
C SER A 21 -6.94 -0.16 -10.61
N GLU A 22 -7.50 -1.02 -11.45
CA GLU A 22 -8.31 -2.16 -11.02
C GLU A 22 -7.46 -3.21 -10.29
N GLU A 23 -6.24 -3.45 -10.74
CA GLU A 23 -5.32 -4.37 -10.08
C GLU A 23 -4.88 -3.84 -8.72
N VAL A 24 -4.61 -2.54 -8.62
CA VAL A 24 -4.28 -1.90 -7.33
C VAL A 24 -5.46 -2.01 -6.36
N GLN A 25 -6.67 -1.77 -6.85
CA GLN A 25 -7.88 -1.91 -6.05
C GLN A 25 -8.03 -3.34 -5.52
N LEU A 26 -7.78 -4.34 -6.36
CA LEU A 26 -7.85 -5.74 -5.95
C LEU A 26 -6.85 -6.04 -4.83
N ILE A 27 -5.63 -5.50 -4.92
CA ILE A 27 -4.62 -5.66 -3.88
C ILE A 27 -5.10 -5.08 -2.56
N PHE A 28 -5.74 -3.92 -2.58
CA PHE A 28 -6.26 -3.30 -1.36
C PHE A 28 -7.37 -4.12 -0.69
N TRP A 29 -8.21 -4.78 -1.47
CA TRP A 29 -9.36 -5.52 -0.94
C TRP A 29 -9.09 -6.99 -0.68
N ASP A 30 -8.26 -7.64 -1.49
CA ASP A 30 -8.09 -9.10 -1.45
C ASP A 30 -6.75 -9.58 -0.90
N TYR A 31 -5.73 -8.74 -0.88
CA TYR A 31 -4.43 -9.12 -0.32
C TYR A 31 -4.40 -8.84 1.17
N ASP A 32 -3.77 -9.74 1.92
CA ASP A 32 -3.53 -9.52 3.35
C ASP A 32 -2.46 -8.46 3.55
N SER A 33 -2.74 -7.51 4.42
CA SER A 33 -1.79 -6.46 4.76
C SER A 33 -0.74 -6.97 5.74
N VAL A 34 0.53 -6.78 5.42
CA VAL A 34 1.62 -6.95 6.39
C VAL A 34 1.71 -5.71 7.25
N ALA A 35 1.56 -4.54 6.64
CA ALA A 35 1.54 -3.26 7.33
C ALA A 35 0.72 -2.26 6.51
N GLU A 36 0.14 -1.29 7.20
CA GLU A 36 -0.58 -0.18 6.57
C GLU A 36 -0.20 1.11 7.26
N GLU A 37 0.06 2.14 6.47
CA GLU A 37 0.32 3.48 6.97
C GLU A 37 -0.65 4.45 6.32
N ASN A 38 -1.20 5.35 7.13
CA ASN A 38 -2.05 6.43 6.65
C ASN A 38 -1.21 7.70 6.58
N GLY A 39 -1.28 8.39 5.43
CA GLY A 39 -0.69 9.70 5.30
C GLY A 39 -1.55 10.78 5.95
N GLU A 40 -1.20 12.05 5.73
CA GLU A 40 -1.97 13.16 6.27
C GLU A 40 -3.37 13.18 5.70
N HIS A 41 -4.35 13.42 6.57
CA HIS A 41 -5.75 13.55 6.17
C HIS A 41 -5.97 14.85 5.41
N HIS A 42 -6.46 14.71 4.20
CA HIS A 42 -7.01 15.83 3.45
C HIS A 42 -8.48 15.98 3.82
N ARG A 43 -9.12 16.99 3.30
CA ARG A 43 -10.49 17.35 3.69
C ARG A 43 -11.51 16.23 3.49
N TRP A 44 -11.36 15.45 2.39
CA TRP A 44 -12.34 14.45 2.00
C TRP A 44 -11.76 13.06 1.85
N TRP A 45 -10.44 12.93 1.84
CA TRP A 45 -9.76 11.66 1.63
C TRP A 45 -8.36 11.69 2.26
N TYR A 46 -7.78 10.52 2.37
CA TYR A 46 -6.42 10.38 2.88
C TYR A 46 -5.69 9.28 2.11
N PRO A 47 -4.37 9.40 1.92
CA PRO A 47 -3.60 8.34 1.31
C PRO A 47 -3.37 7.19 2.28
N VAL A 48 -3.45 5.97 1.77
CA VAL A 48 -3.12 4.76 2.51
C VAL A 48 -2.03 4.02 1.75
N TYR A 49 -0.99 3.65 2.46
CA TYR A 49 0.11 2.87 1.92
C TYR A 49 -0.01 1.46 2.47
N LYS A 50 -0.17 0.48 1.60
CA LYS A 50 -0.34 -0.91 1.98
C LYS A 50 0.90 -1.70 1.62
N VAL A 51 1.47 -2.39 2.60
CA VAL A 51 2.57 -3.33 2.41
C VAL A 51 2.01 -4.74 2.43
N PHE A 52 2.34 -5.51 1.42
CA PHE A 52 1.89 -6.89 1.28
C PHE A 52 3.05 -7.77 0.82
N GLN A 53 2.87 -9.08 0.98
CA GLN A 53 3.92 -10.06 0.66
C GLN A 53 3.59 -10.83 -0.62
N VAL A 54 4.59 -10.95 -1.49
CA VAL A 54 4.52 -11.81 -2.68
C VAL A 54 5.72 -12.74 -2.64
N GLY A 55 5.48 -14.02 -2.37
CA GLY A 55 6.58 -14.98 -2.17
C GLY A 55 7.40 -14.60 -0.95
N GLU A 56 8.69 -14.38 -1.13
CA GLU A 56 9.61 -14.01 -0.06
C GLU A 56 9.87 -12.50 0.01
N LYS A 57 9.22 -11.73 -0.87
CA LYS A 57 9.44 -10.28 -0.97
C LYS A 57 8.23 -9.51 -0.51
N TYR A 58 8.48 -8.28 -0.08
CA TYR A 58 7.45 -7.34 0.34
C TYR A 58 7.36 -6.19 -0.65
N PHE A 59 6.14 -5.76 -0.91
CA PHE A 59 5.87 -4.66 -1.86
C PHE A 59 4.88 -3.68 -1.24
N GLN A 60 4.95 -2.44 -1.69
CA GLN A 60 4.07 -1.37 -1.24
C GLN A 60 3.30 -0.76 -2.41
N VAL A 61 2.01 -0.57 -2.23
CA VAL A 61 1.16 0.21 -3.12
C VAL A 61 0.40 1.24 -2.30
N TRP A 62 -0.14 2.24 -2.96
CA TRP A 62 -0.91 3.30 -2.30
C TRP A 62 -2.24 3.55 -2.98
N GLY A 63 -3.20 4.10 -2.23
CA GLY A 63 -4.49 4.50 -2.75
C GLY A 63 -5.04 5.65 -1.92
N MET A 64 -6.00 6.37 -2.49
CA MET A 64 -6.71 7.45 -1.81
C MET A 64 -8.03 6.92 -1.31
N ILE A 65 -8.22 6.94 -0.01
CA ILE A 65 -9.43 6.40 0.63
C ILE A 65 -10.36 7.56 0.99
N GLY A 66 -11.62 7.45 0.58
CA GLY A 66 -12.64 8.44 0.90
C GLY A 66 -13.03 8.40 2.36
N LEU A 67 -13.22 9.59 2.97
CA LEU A 67 -13.59 9.72 4.38
C LEU A 67 -15.08 9.58 4.63
N THR A 68 -15.91 9.73 3.60
CA THR A 68 -17.36 9.65 3.71
C THR A 68 -17.93 8.69 2.66
N GLU A 69 -19.17 8.27 2.87
CA GLU A 69 -19.87 7.41 1.89
C GLU A 69 -20.07 8.11 0.54
N CYS A 70 -20.03 9.43 0.53
CA CYS A 70 -20.17 10.22 -0.70
C CYS A 70 -18.87 10.34 -1.49
N GLN A 71 -17.75 9.92 -0.90
CA GLN A 71 -16.44 10.00 -1.53
C GLN A 71 -15.97 8.60 -1.89
N GLU A 72 -15.76 8.38 -3.18
CA GLU A 72 -15.23 7.11 -3.65
C GLU A 72 -13.72 7.05 -3.45
N SER A 73 -13.23 5.86 -3.12
CA SER A 73 -11.79 5.62 -3.06
C SER A 73 -11.23 5.57 -4.47
N GLU A 74 -10.06 6.18 -4.64
CA GLU A 74 -9.39 6.23 -5.93
C GLU A 74 -8.07 5.48 -5.88
N PHE A 75 -7.83 4.67 -6.92
CA PHE A 75 -6.60 3.92 -7.07
C PHE A 75 -6.01 4.25 -8.43
N GLU A 76 -4.76 4.70 -8.45
CA GLU A 76 -4.08 5.06 -9.69
C GLU A 76 -3.17 3.94 -10.18
N PRO A 77 -2.97 3.82 -11.51
CA PRO A 77 -1.96 2.90 -12.03
C PRO A 77 -0.60 3.22 -11.43
N GLN A 78 0.10 2.19 -11.00
CA GLN A 78 1.40 2.37 -10.35
C GLN A 78 2.23 1.09 -10.43
N VAL A 79 3.52 1.22 -10.24
CA VAL A 79 4.41 0.08 -10.06
C VAL A 79 4.55 -0.19 -8.57
N ALA A 80 4.31 -1.44 -8.15
CA ALA A 80 4.51 -1.82 -6.76
C ALA A 80 6.00 -1.69 -6.41
N ILE A 81 6.30 -1.02 -5.31
CA ILE A 81 7.67 -0.76 -4.88
C ILE A 81 8.12 -1.86 -3.92
N GLU A 82 9.24 -2.49 -4.23
CA GLU A 82 9.82 -3.47 -3.32
C GLU A 82 10.34 -2.77 -2.06
N VAL A 83 9.93 -3.28 -0.91
CA VAL A 83 10.31 -2.74 0.40
C VAL A 83 10.89 -3.85 1.26
N GLU A 84 11.72 -3.47 2.21
CA GLU A 84 12.32 -4.38 3.19
C GLU A 84 11.97 -3.93 4.60
N GLN A 85 11.74 -4.91 5.46
CA GLN A 85 11.61 -4.63 6.87
C GLN A 85 13.00 -4.47 7.47
N ARG A 86 13.24 -3.31 8.06
CA ARG A 86 14.51 -3.01 8.73
C ARG A 86 14.26 -2.58 10.16
N GLU A 87 15.11 -3.04 11.05
CA GLU A 87 15.12 -2.52 12.41
C GLU A 87 15.61 -1.08 12.39
N LYS A 88 14.79 -0.20 12.93
CA LYS A 88 15.18 1.19 13.13
C LYS A 88 15.62 1.38 14.57
N VAL A 89 16.89 1.79 14.75
CA VAL A 89 17.32 2.30 16.05
C VAL A 89 16.90 3.76 16.09
N ILE A 90 15.92 4.07 16.91
CA ILE A 90 15.42 5.43 17.08
C ILE A 90 16.17 6.06 18.24
N THR A 91 16.87 7.14 17.97
CA THR A 91 17.49 7.95 19.00
C THR A 91 16.48 9.00 19.45
N GLU A 92 16.09 8.95 20.71
CA GLU A 92 15.16 9.91 21.29
C GLU A 92 15.88 10.90 22.20
N TRP A 93 15.40 12.12 22.18
CA TRP A 93 15.86 13.13 23.12
C TRP A 93 15.00 13.03 24.37
N VAL A 94 15.62 12.63 25.48
CA VAL A 94 14.94 12.47 26.75
C VAL A 94 15.37 13.56 27.70
N SER A 95 14.43 14.17 28.43
CA SER A 95 14.74 15.15 29.43
C SER A 95 15.59 14.55 30.55
N VAL A 96 16.68 15.19 30.86
CA VAL A 96 17.52 14.78 31.98
C VAL A 96 16.94 15.42 33.23
N ASN A 97 16.40 14.59 34.12
CA ASN A 97 15.96 15.03 35.44
C ASN A 97 17.15 15.13 36.35
N VAL A 98 17.33 16.33 36.84
CA VAL A 98 18.43 16.64 37.76
C VAL A 98 17.89 16.59 39.19
#